data_da72ef791e20323f01ff2c0a7dbca3ca
#
_entry.id   da72ef791e20323f01ff2c0a7dbca3ca
#
_cell.length_a   1.000
_cell.length_b   1.000
_cell.length_c   1.000
_cell.angle_alpha   90.00
_cell.angle_beta   90.00
_cell.angle_gamma   90.00
#
_symmetry.space_group_name_H-M   'P 1'
#
loop_
_entity.id
_entity.type
_entity.pdbx_description
1 polymer ?
#
loop_
_entity_poly.entity_id
_entity_poly.type
_entity_poly.pdbx_seq_one_letter_code
_entity_poly.pdbx_strand_id
1 'polypeptide(L)'
;LFAVLAGIVMRFGYMLRTPFFLRGHDIGTLSDSGHFAYIYHVFSTFSLPQSFDGQFYHPPLNYILCAAAARVYSFFTGCQNPIELVEAARLVPCFASCALLFVCLSLFDEIGMDRKASFFAILIISFHPTFFILSASVNNDMLMILFFMTSLLYTAKWFHKRTCKNAALLGMFIGLAAMTKLSGAVAVLAAAAAFIAASCTCTDGKSFIALLKQAAVFFAVFLPLGLWYSIRNYILFGQKFGYVLQISLTSSLYSGAHSFAARFLSFPLTELMKSPFCSPFGGDYAIWPYTLKCSVFGEFDFSGANALLISLLLSSNFFLIIVSLAAMAATMIKFKDVPLFSRLLLFGTWLVMMVSFISFNVKYPFACTMDFRYIVPTAITGAAFIGILQSHRQDRFTDGLAISANAFTALFVIASAAFYIVL
;
A
#
# COMPACT_ATOMS: atom_id res chain seq x y z
N LEU A 1 -22.01 3.17 1.52
CA LEU A 1 -22.19 1.77 1.15
C LEU A 1 -21.98 1.54 -0.36
N PHE A 2 -22.63 2.33 -1.26
CA PHE A 2 -22.51 2.17 -2.71
C PHE A 2 -21.06 2.13 -3.21
N ALA A 3 -20.22 3.11 -2.83
CA ALA A 3 -18.82 3.16 -3.25
C ALA A 3 -18.03 1.91 -2.79
N VAL A 4 -18.29 1.40 -1.58
CA VAL A 4 -17.66 0.18 -1.06
C VAL A 4 -18.07 -1.03 -1.89
N LEU A 5 -19.38 -1.20 -2.17
CA LEU A 5 -19.86 -2.32 -2.97
C LEU A 5 -19.28 -2.29 -4.39
N ALA A 6 -19.29 -1.12 -5.03
CA ALA A 6 -18.65 -0.94 -6.34
C ALA A 6 -17.16 -1.29 -6.30
N GLY A 7 -16.44 -0.84 -5.26
CA GLY A 7 -15.03 -1.19 -5.06
C GLY A 7 -14.79 -2.69 -4.88
N ILE A 8 -15.67 -3.40 -4.17
CA ILE A 8 -15.61 -4.86 -4.02
C ILE A 8 -15.83 -5.54 -5.39
N VAL A 9 -16.86 -5.11 -6.13
CA VAL A 9 -17.14 -5.65 -7.47
C VAL A 9 -15.97 -5.46 -8.43
N MET A 10 -15.29 -4.28 -8.40
CA MET A 10 -14.11 -4.03 -9.23
C MET A 10 -12.96 -4.99 -8.89
N ARG A 11 -12.70 -5.28 -7.61
CA ARG A 11 -11.64 -6.18 -7.15
C ARG A 11 -11.88 -7.63 -7.58
N PHE A 12 -13.05 -8.16 -7.26
CA PHE A 12 -13.44 -9.51 -7.68
C PHE A 12 -13.53 -9.63 -9.20
N GLY A 13 -14.13 -8.65 -9.87
CA GLY A 13 -14.25 -8.64 -11.34
C GLY A 13 -12.88 -8.68 -12.03
N TYR A 14 -11.93 -7.88 -11.56
CA TYR A 14 -10.57 -7.88 -12.08
C TYR A 14 -9.86 -9.21 -11.78
N MET A 15 -9.92 -9.71 -10.54
CA MET A 15 -9.30 -10.98 -10.16
C MET A 15 -9.82 -12.16 -10.99
N LEU A 16 -11.13 -12.25 -11.21
CA LEU A 16 -11.74 -13.36 -11.92
C LEU A 16 -11.45 -13.35 -13.44
N ARG A 17 -11.18 -12.18 -14.03
CA ARG A 17 -10.89 -12.04 -15.46
C ARG A 17 -9.40 -12.09 -15.80
N THR A 18 -8.53 -11.82 -14.83
CA THR A 18 -7.08 -11.71 -15.05
C THR A 18 -6.37 -12.88 -14.37
N PRO A 19 -5.81 -13.86 -15.11
CA PRO A 19 -5.01 -14.93 -14.53
C PRO A 19 -3.79 -14.36 -13.79
N PHE A 20 -3.33 -15.04 -12.72
CA PHE A 20 -2.26 -14.54 -11.87
C PHE A 20 -0.94 -14.32 -12.62
N PHE A 21 -0.65 -15.15 -13.62
CA PHE A 21 0.60 -15.11 -14.40
C PHE A 21 0.62 -13.99 -15.45
N LEU A 22 -0.53 -13.40 -15.78
CA LEU A 22 -0.60 -12.37 -16.81
C LEU A 22 -0.16 -11.00 -16.28
N ARG A 23 -0.58 -10.66 -15.05
CA ARG A 23 -0.33 -9.36 -14.45
C ARG A 23 -0.08 -9.49 -12.96
N GLY A 24 1.10 -9.94 -12.60
CA GLY A 24 1.51 -10.04 -11.20
C GLY A 24 2.97 -9.63 -11.02
N HIS A 25 3.28 -9.10 -9.85
CA HIS A 25 4.63 -8.64 -9.50
C HIS A 25 5.44 -9.80 -8.90
N ASP A 26 6.66 -10.00 -9.39
CA ASP A 26 7.65 -10.96 -8.87
C ASP A 26 7.11 -12.38 -8.69
N ILE A 27 6.19 -12.81 -9.58
CA ILE A 27 5.51 -14.10 -9.47
C ILE A 27 6.53 -15.24 -9.52
N GLY A 28 7.42 -15.18 -10.51
CA GLY A 28 8.35 -16.24 -10.81
C GLY A 28 7.70 -17.53 -11.31
N THR A 29 8.48 -18.59 -11.30
CA THR A 29 8.06 -19.97 -11.62
C THR A 29 8.25 -20.86 -10.39
N LEU A 30 7.94 -22.14 -10.49
CA LEU A 30 8.19 -23.11 -9.40
C LEU A 30 9.69 -23.32 -9.10
N SER A 31 10.56 -23.03 -10.07
CA SER A 31 12.01 -23.28 -9.99
C SER A 31 12.85 -22.07 -9.58
N ASP A 32 12.29 -20.85 -9.57
CA ASP A 32 13.07 -19.61 -9.40
C ASP A 32 12.86 -18.86 -8.07
N SER A 33 12.29 -19.51 -7.07
CA SER A 33 12.07 -18.91 -5.73
C SER A 33 11.25 -17.62 -5.73
N GLY A 34 10.31 -17.45 -6.69
CA GLY A 34 9.36 -16.35 -6.73
C GLY A 34 8.23 -16.48 -5.70
N HIS A 35 7.27 -15.56 -5.72
CA HIS A 35 6.09 -15.64 -4.86
C HIS A 35 5.29 -16.94 -5.08
N PHE A 36 5.18 -17.40 -6.34
CA PHE A 36 4.54 -18.65 -6.70
C PHE A 36 5.22 -19.84 -6.00
N ALA A 37 6.54 -19.98 -6.15
CA ALA A 37 7.30 -21.03 -5.52
C ALA A 37 7.17 -21.04 -4.00
N TYR A 38 7.15 -19.87 -3.36
CA TYR A 38 7.00 -19.76 -1.92
C TYR A 38 5.65 -20.30 -1.44
N ILE A 39 4.54 -19.87 -2.09
CA ILE A 39 3.20 -20.36 -1.75
C ILE A 39 3.12 -21.88 -1.92
N TYR A 40 3.62 -22.40 -3.06
CA TYR A 40 3.59 -23.82 -3.35
C TYR A 40 4.49 -24.65 -2.42
N HIS A 41 5.65 -24.10 -2.04
CA HIS A 41 6.51 -24.74 -1.02
C HIS A 41 5.78 -24.93 0.30
N VAL A 42 5.17 -23.85 0.84
CA VAL A 42 4.40 -23.94 2.10
C VAL A 42 3.19 -24.86 1.95
N PHE A 43 2.52 -24.84 0.80
CA PHE A 43 1.42 -25.76 0.50
C PHE A 43 1.87 -27.21 0.50
N SER A 44 2.96 -27.57 -0.16
CA SER A 44 3.38 -28.95 -0.35
C SER A 44 4.09 -29.54 0.88
N THR A 45 4.90 -28.76 1.58
CA THR A 45 5.80 -29.24 2.64
C THR A 45 5.36 -28.95 4.06
N PHE A 46 4.37 -28.04 4.28
CA PHE A 46 4.00 -27.48 5.59
C PHE A 46 5.17 -26.83 6.34
N SER A 47 6.22 -26.46 5.65
CA SER A 47 7.43 -25.89 6.24
C SER A 47 7.79 -24.56 5.61
N LEU A 48 8.61 -23.79 6.30
CA LEU A 48 9.20 -22.58 5.76
C LEU A 48 10.43 -22.91 4.93
N PRO A 49 10.75 -22.13 3.86
CA PRO A 49 11.94 -22.33 3.06
C PRO A 49 13.22 -22.41 3.89
N GLN A 50 14.15 -23.23 3.42
CA GLN A 50 15.46 -23.43 4.05
C GLN A 50 16.56 -22.56 3.38
N SER A 51 16.15 -21.55 2.61
CA SER A 51 17.01 -20.51 2.05
C SER A 51 16.32 -19.15 2.13
N PHE A 52 17.01 -18.08 1.74
CA PHE A 52 16.44 -16.73 1.57
C PHE A 52 16.62 -16.20 0.14
N ASP A 53 16.80 -17.09 -0.82
CA ASP A 53 16.93 -16.77 -2.24
C ASP A 53 15.61 -16.27 -2.83
N GLY A 54 15.69 -15.48 -3.91
CA GLY A 54 14.51 -14.95 -4.59
C GLY A 54 13.59 -14.21 -3.60
N GLN A 55 12.33 -14.61 -3.51
CA GLN A 55 11.33 -14.02 -2.59
C GLN A 55 11.26 -14.75 -1.22
N PHE A 56 12.05 -15.80 -1.00
CA PHE A 56 12.05 -16.57 0.24
C PHE A 56 12.58 -15.79 1.46
N TYR A 57 13.25 -14.65 1.24
CA TYR A 57 13.66 -13.76 2.33
C TYR A 57 12.50 -13.03 2.99
N HIS A 58 11.36 -12.92 2.33
CA HIS A 58 10.20 -12.24 2.88
C HIS A 58 9.59 -12.96 4.07
N PRO A 59 9.07 -12.23 5.07
CA PRO A 59 8.33 -12.82 6.18
C PRO A 59 7.12 -13.62 5.69
N PRO A 60 6.74 -14.72 6.39
CA PRO A 60 5.94 -15.80 5.80
C PRO A 60 4.43 -15.62 5.85
N LEU A 61 3.88 -14.61 6.55
CA LEU A 61 2.44 -14.56 6.86
C LEU A 61 1.55 -14.62 5.62
N ASN A 62 1.88 -13.85 4.59
CA ASN A 62 1.12 -13.88 3.33
C ASN A 62 1.12 -15.27 2.70
N TYR A 63 2.28 -15.92 2.62
CA TYR A 63 2.45 -17.21 1.98
C TYR A 63 1.77 -18.33 2.74
N ILE A 64 1.77 -18.26 4.07
CA ILE A 64 1.02 -19.21 4.94
C ILE A 64 -0.48 -19.09 4.69
N LEU A 65 -1.03 -17.87 4.65
CA LEU A 65 -2.46 -17.66 4.39
C LEU A 65 -2.84 -18.06 2.97
N CYS A 66 -2.01 -17.73 1.97
CA CYS A 66 -2.21 -18.15 0.59
C CYS A 66 -2.15 -19.69 0.45
N ALA A 67 -1.19 -20.35 1.07
CA ALA A 67 -1.11 -21.81 1.08
C ALA A 67 -2.31 -22.45 1.80
N ALA A 68 -2.80 -21.85 2.87
CA ALA A 68 -4.02 -22.30 3.56
C ALA A 68 -5.25 -22.18 2.65
N ALA A 69 -5.41 -21.08 1.92
CA ALA A 69 -6.49 -20.91 0.93
C ALA A 69 -6.40 -21.95 -0.19
N ALA A 70 -5.19 -22.20 -0.72
CA ALA A 70 -4.94 -23.24 -1.72
C ALA A 70 -5.29 -24.64 -1.20
N ARG A 71 -5.03 -24.93 0.10
CA ARG A 71 -5.41 -26.21 0.70
C ARG A 71 -6.91 -26.37 0.86
N VAL A 72 -7.62 -25.33 1.27
CA VAL A 72 -9.07 -25.34 1.31
C VAL A 72 -9.64 -25.63 -0.08
N TYR A 73 -9.12 -24.97 -1.10
CA TYR A 73 -9.51 -25.22 -2.50
C TYR A 73 -9.23 -26.68 -2.90
N SER A 74 -8.00 -27.17 -2.66
CA SER A 74 -7.59 -28.55 -2.96
C SER A 74 -8.47 -29.59 -2.25
N PHE A 75 -8.84 -29.32 -0.99
CA PHE A 75 -9.70 -30.22 -0.22
C PHE A 75 -11.09 -30.38 -0.84
N PHE A 76 -11.69 -29.29 -1.33
CA PHE A 76 -13.04 -29.35 -1.91
C PHE A 76 -13.06 -29.81 -3.38
N THR A 77 -11.99 -29.57 -4.14
CA THR A 77 -11.95 -29.86 -5.59
C THR A 77 -11.15 -31.11 -5.94
N GLY A 78 -10.31 -31.61 -5.03
CA GLY A 78 -9.32 -32.65 -5.30
C GLY A 78 -8.14 -32.16 -6.17
N CYS A 79 -8.08 -30.88 -6.52
CA CYS A 79 -7.05 -30.33 -7.40
C CYS A 79 -5.67 -30.33 -6.73
N GLN A 80 -4.65 -30.78 -7.50
CA GLN A 80 -3.24 -30.76 -7.12
C GLN A 80 -2.39 -29.96 -8.14
N ASN A 81 -3.01 -29.36 -9.14
CA ASN A 81 -2.32 -28.53 -10.13
C ASN A 81 -1.77 -27.26 -9.48
N PRO A 82 -0.43 -27.03 -9.48
CA PRO A 82 0.16 -25.87 -8.83
C PRO A 82 -0.39 -24.52 -9.31
N ILE A 83 -0.71 -24.41 -10.61
CA ILE A 83 -1.25 -23.18 -11.22
C ILE A 83 -2.64 -22.87 -10.63
N GLU A 84 -3.54 -23.84 -10.60
CA GLU A 84 -4.89 -23.68 -10.07
C GLU A 84 -4.88 -23.41 -8.56
N LEU A 85 -3.96 -24.04 -7.82
CA LEU A 85 -3.77 -23.80 -6.38
C LEU A 85 -3.36 -22.36 -6.09
N VAL A 86 -2.47 -21.80 -6.91
CA VAL A 86 -2.03 -20.41 -6.75
C VAL A 86 -3.08 -19.42 -7.26
N GLU A 87 -3.87 -19.81 -8.29
CA GLU A 87 -5.06 -19.04 -8.66
C GLU A 87 -6.04 -18.92 -7.48
N ALA A 88 -6.31 -20.01 -6.77
CA ALA A 88 -7.17 -19.99 -5.58
C ALA A 88 -6.55 -19.17 -4.43
N ALA A 89 -5.22 -19.16 -4.28
CA ALA A 89 -4.52 -18.39 -3.27
C ALA A 89 -4.73 -16.86 -3.41
N ARG A 90 -5.07 -16.36 -4.60
CA ARG A 90 -5.40 -14.93 -4.82
C ARG A 90 -6.63 -14.43 -4.06
N LEU A 91 -7.45 -15.33 -3.54
CA LEU A 91 -8.54 -14.95 -2.64
C LEU A 91 -8.01 -14.18 -1.41
N VAL A 92 -6.79 -14.48 -0.91
CA VAL A 92 -6.22 -13.79 0.25
C VAL A 92 -5.96 -12.31 -0.02
N PRO A 93 -5.17 -11.89 -1.04
CA PRO A 93 -5.00 -10.47 -1.35
C PRO A 93 -6.31 -9.81 -1.80
N CYS A 94 -7.24 -10.52 -2.45
CA CYS A 94 -8.54 -9.98 -2.83
C CYS A 94 -9.39 -9.63 -1.59
N PHE A 95 -9.52 -10.53 -0.64
CA PHE A 95 -10.21 -10.25 0.62
C PHE A 95 -9.50 -9.16 1.44
N ALA A 96 -8.17 -9.15 1.46
CA ALA A 96 -7.41 -8.08 2.11
C ALA A 96 -7.73 -6.71 1.50
N SER A 97 -7.80 -6.61 0.16
CA SER A 97 -8.16 -5.37 -0.53
C SER A 97 -9.60 -4.93 -0.29
N CYS A 98 -10.53 -5.89 -0.18
CA CYS A 98 -11.92 -5.59 0.20
C CYS A 98 -12.03 -5.14 1.66
N ALA A 99 -11.35 -5.82 2.58
CA ALA A 99 -11.31 -5.46 4.00
C ALA A 99 -10.71 -4.07 4.23
N LEU A 100 -9.72 -3.67 3.40
CA LEU A 100 -9.11 -2.36 3.45
C LEU A 100 -10.13 -1.22 3.31
N LEU A 101 -11.18 -1.37 2.50
CA LEU A 101 -12.24 -0.36 2.35
C LEU A 101 -12.95 -0.10 3.68
N PHE A 102 -13.23 -1.16 4.45
CA PHE A 102 -13.86 -1.05 5.77
C PHE A 102 -12.90 -0.49 6.82
N VAL A 103 -11.62 -0.85 6.75
CA VAL A 103 -10.59 -0.26 7.61
C VAL A 103 -10.44 1.22 7.34
N CYS A 104 -10.44 1.65 6.07
CA CYS A 104 -10.39 3.08 5.70
C CYS A 104 -11.61 3.83 6.23
N LEU A 105 -12.84 3.29 6.07
CA LEU A 105 -14.04 3.89 6.66
C LEU A 105 -13.91 4.05 8.17
N SER A 106 -13.47 3.00 8.86
CA SER A 106 -13.29 3.04 10.32
C SER A 106 -12.21 4.02 10.75
N LEU A 107 -11.12 4.15 9.97
CA LEU A 107 -10.07 5.13 10.22
C LEU A 107 -10.61 6.57 10.02
N PHE A 108 -11.35 6.80 8.93
CA PHE A 108 -11.91 8.11 8.62
C PHE A 108 -12.92 8.58 9.68
N ASP A 109 -13.76 7.67 10.18
CA ASP A 109 -14.65 7.91 11.31
C ASP A 109 -13.86 8.23 12.59
N GLU A 110 -12.85 7.43 12.93
CA GLU A 110 -12.02 7.61 14.12
C GLU A 110 -11.24 8.93 14.13
N ILE A 111 -10.82 9.44 12.96
CA ILE A 111 -10.13 10.72 12.84
C ILE A 111 -11.09 11.92 12.63
N GLY A 112 -12.39 11.68 12.71
CA GLY A 112 -13.42 12.73 12.71
C GLY A 112 -13.81 13.24 11.32
N MET A 113 -13.61 12.47 10.25
CA MET A 113 -14.11 12.82 8.91
C MET A 113 -15.62 12.62 8.86
N ASP A 114 -16.35 13.59 8.33
CA ASP A 114 -17.79 13.48 8.15
C ASP A 114 -18.14 12.49 7.00
N ARG A 115 -19.44 12.22 6.84
CA ARG A 115 -19.92 11.25 5.83
C ARG A 115 -19.60 11.68 4.40
N LYS A 116 -19.60 12.99 4.11
CA LYS A 116 -19.30 13.52 2.77
C LYS A 116 -17.81 13.35 2.46
N ALA A 117 -16.95 13.76 3.39
CA ALA A 117 -15.50 13.57 3.27
C ALA A 117 -15.14 12.10 3.07
N SER A 118 -15.69 11.22 3.92
CA SER A 118 -15.48 9.76 3.84
C SER A 118 -15.98 9.17 2.53
N PHE A 119 -17.12 9.64 2.00
CA PHE A 119 -17.65 9.18 0.72
C PHE A 119 -16.70 9.47 -0.45
N PHE A 120 -16.20 10.71 -0.56
CA PHE A 120 -15.25 11.08 -1.62
C PHE A 120 -13.94 10.30 -1.52
N ALA A 121 -13.40 10.17 -0.30
CA ALA A 121 -12.18 9.40 -0.07
C ALA A 121 -12.36 7.92 -0.48
N ILE A 122 -13.44 7.28 -0.02
CA ILE A 122 -13.72 5.88 -0.36
C ILE A 122 -14.01 5.69 -1.84
N LEU A 123 -14.66 6.67 -2.50
CA LEU A 123 -14.92 6.59 -3.94
C LEU A 123 -13.60 6.53 -4.73
N ILE A 124 -12.64 7.39 -4.41
CA ILE A 124 -11.31 7.37 -5.03
C ILE A 124 -10.61 6.03 -4.76
N ILE A 125 -10.55 5.56 -3.50
CA ILE A 125 -9.90 4.29 -3.12
C ILE A 125 -10.58 3.10 -3.79
N SER A 126 -11.91 3.13 -3.95
CA SER A 126 -12.67 2.05 -4.58
C SER A 126 -12.32 1.85 -6.04
N PHE A 127 -12.03 2.94 -6.75
CA PHE A 127 -11.77 2.92 -8.18
C PHE A 127 -10.29 3.13 -8.55
N HIS A 128 -9.39 3.25 -7.57
CA HIS A 128 -7.97 3.40 -7.87
C HIS A 128 -7.37 2.05 -8.31
N PRO A 129 -6.79 1.97 -9.53
CA PRO A 129 -6.38 0.71 -10.15
C PRO A 129 -5.40 -0.13 -9.34
N THR A 130 -4.46 0.51 -8.64
CA THR A 130 -3.50 -0.22 -7.79
C THR A 130 -4.20 -1.21 -6.86
N PHE A 131 -5.37 -0.88 -6.31
CA PHE A 131 -6.06 -1.77 -5.36
C PHE A 131 -6.69 -2.99 -6.03
N PHE A 132 -7.10 -2.92 -7.31
CA PHE A 132 -7.55 -4.13 -8.01
C PHE A 132 -6.37 -4.94 -8.54
N ILE A 133 -5.35 -4.30 -9.07
CA ILE A 133 -4.13 -4.97 -9.55
C ILE A 133 -3.50 -5.78 -8.41
N LEU A 134 -3.28 -5.14 -7.25
CA LEU A 134 -2.71 -5.83 -6.09
C LEU A 134 -3.67 -6.86 -5.47
N SER A 135 -4.99 -6.70 -5.61
CA SER A 135 -5.97 -7.70 -5.16
C SER A 135 -5.90 -9.00 -5.95
N ALA A 136 -5.44 -8.95 -7.19
CA ALA A 136 -5.28 -10.11 -8.06
C ALA A 136 -3.84 -10.66 -8.09
N SER A 137 -2.92 -10.02 -7.40
CA SER A 137 -1.52 -10.43 -7.33
C SER A 137 -1.26 -11.36 -6.15
N VAL A 138 -0.43 -12.39 -6.34
CA VAL A 138 -0.05 -13.33 -5.27
C VAL A 138 1.07 -12.80 -4.36
N ASN A 139 1.49 -11.55 -4.55
CA ASN A 139 2.52 -10.93 -3.72
C ASN A 139 2.00 -10.54 -2.32
N ASN A 140 2.90 -10.11 -1.47
CA ASN A 140 2.61 -9.80 -0.07
C ASN A 140 2.19 -8.33 0.18
N ASP A 141 2.08 -7.50 -0.86
CA ASP A 141 1.86 -6.06 -0.71
C ASP A 141 0.46 -5.75 -0.16
N MET A 142 -0.59 -6.36 -0.72
CA MET A 142 -1.96 -6.00 -0.33
C MET A 142 -2.29 -6.34 1.12
N LEU A 143 -1.84 -7.49 1.58
CA LEU A 143 -2.03 -7.90 2.98
C LEU A 143 -1.23 -7.00 3.94
N MET A 144 -0.01 -6.62 3.55
CA MET A 144 0.80 -5.66 4.31
C MET A 144 0.10 -4.30 4.41
N ILE A 145 -0.45 -3.78 3.30
CA ILE A 145 -1.17 -2.50 3.29
C ILE A 145 -2.40 -2.56 4.20
N LEU A 146 -3.16 -3.66 4.19
CA LEU A 146 -4.28 -3.85 5.11
C LEU A 146 -3.84 -3.71 6.57
N PHE A 147 -2.82 -4.43 6.99
CA PHE A 147 -2.34 -4.38 8.37
C PHE A 147 -1.69 -3.03 8.72
N PHE A 148 -0.98 -2.42 7.78
CA PHE A 148 -0.44 -1.08 7.93
C PHE A 148 -1.56 -0.06 8.21
N MET A 149 -2.61 -0.02 7.39
CA MET A 149 -3.74 0.90 7.58
C MET A 149 -4.54 0.58 8.85
N THR A 150 -4.67 -0.71 9.19
CA THR A 150 -5.28 -1.13 10.46
C THR A 150 -4.45 -0.65 11.66
N SER A 151 -3.13 -0.63 11.55
CA SER A 151 -2.27 -0.09 12.60
C SER A 151 -2.45 1.42 12.78
N LEU A 152 -2.68 2.18 11.70
CA LEU A 152 -3.02 3.61 11.79
C LEU A 152 -4.37 3.84 12.48
N LEU A 153 -5.37 3.00 12.18
CA LEU A 153 -6.65 3.01 12.89
C LEU A 153 -6.44 2.77 14.40
N TYR A 154 -5.62 1.79 14.78
CA TYR A 154 -5.35 1.53 16.19
C TYR A 154 -4.40 2.55 16.82
N THR A 155 -3.58 3.25 16.05
CA THR A 155 -2.85 4.44 16.52
C THR A 155 -3.84 5.53 16.92
N ALA A 156 -4.85 5.81 16.10
CA ALA A 156 -5.89 6.78 16.42
C ALA A 156 -6.74 6.35 17.62
N LYS A 157 -7.23 5.10 17.62
CA LYS A 157 -8.00 4.56 18.76
C LYS A 157 -7.22 4.57 20.06
N TRP A 158 -5.94 4.25 20.05
CA TRP A 158 -5.09 4.29 21.21
C TRP A 158 -4.88 5.75 21.66
N PHE A 159 -4.66 6.67 20.75
CA PHE A 159 -4.46 8.08 21.09
C PHE A 159 -5.68 8.69 21.77
N HIS A 160 -6.90 8.39 21.27
CA HIS A 160 -8.15 8.85 21.86
C HIS A 160 -8.50 8.12 23.17
N LYS A 161 -8.22 6.81 23.23
CA LYS A 161 -8.50 5.98 24.41
C LYS A 161 -7.28 5.14 24.77
N ARG A 162 -6.42 5.70 25.61
CA ARG A 162 -5.14 5.13 26.06
C ARG A 162 -5.37 3.93 27.00
N THR A 163 -5.46 2.72 26.43
CA THR A 163 -5.61 1.48 27.17
C THR A 163 -4.56 0.46 26.74
N CYS A 164 -4.20 -0.47 27.65
CA CYS A 164 -3.31 -1.59 27.31
C CYS A 164 -3.90 -2.46 26.18
N LYS A 165 -5.24 -2.61 26.09
CA LYS A 165 -5.89 -3.33 24.99
C LYS A 165 -5.60 -2.69 23.65
N ASN A 166 -5.80 -1.36 23.52
CA ASN A 166 -5.52 -0.66 22.27
C ASN A 166 -4.03 -0.64 21.93
N ALA A 167 -3.15 -0.54 22.95
CA ALA A 167 -1.70 -0.67 22.75
C ALA A 167 -1.30 -2.06 22.25
N ALA A 168 -1.88 -3.12 22.81
CA ALA A 168 -1.65 -4.50 22.36
C ALA A 168 -2.12 -4.71 20.91
N LEU A 169 -3.32 -4.22 20.55
CA LEU A 169 -3.85 -4.31 19.19
C LEU A 169 -3.02 -3.50 18.19
N LEU A 170 -2.56 -2.31 18.59
CA LEU A 170 -1.61 -1.52 17.80
C LEU A 170 -0.32 -2.30 17.54
N GLY A 171 0.29 -2.86 18.58
CA GLY A 171 1.48 -3.71 18.46
C GLY A 171 1.24 -4.94 17.59
N MET A 172 0.08 -5.57 17.73
CA MET A 172 -0.32 -6.73 16.93
C MET A 172 -0.38 -6.38 15.42
N PHE A 173 -1.07 -5.30 15.04
CA PHE A 173 -1.23 -4.97 13.62
C PHE A 173 0.07 -4.47 12.97
N ILE A 174 0.93 -3.76 13.72
CA ILE A 174 2.28 -3.43 13.20
C ILE A 174 3.12 -4.71 13.07
N GLY A 175 3.04 -5.62 14.05
CA GLY A 175 3.72 -6.91 14.00
C GLY A 175 3.27 -7.77 12.82
N LEU A 176 1.95 -7.85 12.56
CA LEU A 176 1.39 -8.55 11.39
C LEU A 176 1.80 -7.90 10.06
N ALA A 177 1.84 -6.56 9.98
CA ALA A 177 2.35 -5.86 8.81
C ALA A 177 3.82 -6.22 8.54
N ALA A 178 4.66 -6.16 9.57
CA ALA A 178 6.07 -6.53 9.49
C ALA A 178 6.28 -8.03 9.16
N MET A 179 5.41 -8.91 9.70
CA MET A 179 5.44 -10.35 9.41
C MET A 179 4.88 -10.70 8.03
N THR A 180 4.22 -9.76 7.36
CA THR A 180 3.81 -9.88 5.95
C THR A 180 4.90 -9.38 5.02
N LYS A 181 5.46 -8.20 5.30
CA LYS A 181 6.56 -7.57 4.58
C LYS A 181 7.28 -6.63 5.53
N LEU A 182 8.60 -6.74 5.63
CA LEU A 182 9.38 -5.98 6.63
C LEU A 182 9.18 -4.46 6.54
N SER A 183 8.93 -3.94 5.33
CA SER A 183 8.58 -2.51 5.13
C SER A 183 7.32 -2.06 5.87
N GLY A 184 6.42 -2.98 6.23
CA GLY A 184 5.24 -2.68 7.06
C GLY A 184 5.59 -2.18 8.46
N ALA A 185 6.80 -2.50 8.96
CA ALA A 185 7.30 -1.99 10.24
C ALA A 185 7.45 -0.46 10.28
N VAL A 186 7.48 0.22 9.13
CA VAL A 186 7.51 1.69 9.04
C VAL A 186 6.32 2.34 9.77
N ALA A 187 5.20 1.64 9.92
CA ALA A 187 4.06 2.07 10.74
C ALA A 187 4.41 2.35 12.21
N VAL A 188 5.51 1.78 12.72
CA VAL A 188 6.04 2.07 14.07
C VAL A 188 6.30 3.56 14.27
N LEU A 189 6.64 4.31 13.22
CA LEU A 189 6.92 5.74 13.33
C LEU A 189 5.66 6.55 13.68
N ALA A 190 4.49 6.17 13.15
CA ALA A 190 3.21 6.78 13.52
C ALA A 190 2.86 6.48 14.98
N ALA A 191 3.06 5.22 15.42
CA ALA A 191 2.86 4.84 16.81
C ALA A 191 3.82 5.59 17.75
N ALA A 192 5.11 5.66 17.40
CA ALA A 192 6.10 6.38 18.18
C ALA A 192 5.74 7.86 18.33
N ALA A 193 5.34 8.54 17.24
CA ALA A 193 4.89 9.93 17.29
C ALA A 193 3.67 10.09 18.22
N ALA A 194 2.71 9.16 18.18
CA ALA A 194 1.56 9.17 19.07
C ALA A 194 1.96 8.98 20.55
N PHE A 195 2.87 8.05 20.86
CA PHE A 195 3.40 7.84 22.21
C PHE A 195 4.17 9.06 22.72
N ILE A 196 5.00 9.69 21.88
CA ILE A 196 5.72 10.93 22.21
C ILE A 196 4.71 12.06 22.50
N ALA A 197 3.73 12.28 21.62
CA ALA A 197 2.70 13.28 21.83
C ALA A 197 1.91 13.02 23.14
N ALA A 198 1.63 11.75 23.46
CA ALA A 198 0.99 11.36 24.71
C ALA A 198 1.87 11.65 25.93
N SER A 199 3.19 11.45 25.85
CA SER A 199 4.11 11.73 26.97
C SER A 199 4.16 13.22 27.31
N CYS A 200 4.06 14.10 26.31
CA CYS A 200 3.99 15.56 26.53
C CYS A 200 2.72 16.03 27.25
N THR A 201 1.69 15.17 27.35
CA THR A 201 0.44 15.48 28.05
C THR A 201 0.35 14.86 29.45
N CYS A 202 1.36 14.10 29.88
CA CYS A 202 1.42 13.54 31.22
C CYS A 202 1.74 14.65 32.24
N THR A 203 0.87 14.87 33.21
CA THR A 203 1.00 15.91 34.21
C THR A 203 1.56 15.41 35.56
N ASP A 204 1.54 14.09 35.76
CA ASP A 204 2.02 13.42 36.98
C ASP A 204 2.72 12.10 36.72
N GLY A 205 3.43 11.58 37.74
CA GLY A 205 4.17 10.32 37.65
C GLY A 205 3.28 9.11 37.42
N LYS A 206 2.01 9.13 37.87
CA LYS A 206 1.09 8.00 37.69
C LYS A 206 0.64 7.88 36.23
N SER A 207 0.31 8.99 35.59
CA SER A 207 -0.04 9.02 34.16
C SER A 207 1.13 8.58 33.28
N PHE A 208 2.36 8.98 33.62
CA PHE A 208 3.57 8.59 32.92
C PHE A 208 3.86 7.06 33.09
N ILE A 209 3.72 6.52 34.30
CA ILE A 209 3.86 5.07 34.55
C ILE A 209 2.82 4.27 33.79
N ALA A 210 1.56 4.76 33.74
CA ALA A 210 0.50 4.13 32.94
C ALA A 210 0.86 4.12 31.44
N LEU A 211 1.46 5.19 30.92
CA LEU A 211 1.94 5.28 29.55
C LEU A 211 3.09 4.28 29.28
N LEU A 212 4.06 4.19 30.19
CA LEU A 212 5.17 3.22 30.10
C LEU A 212 4.65 1.78 30.11
N LYS A 213 3.65 1.47 30.92
CA LYS A 213 2.98 0.14 30.92
C LYS A 213 2.37 -0.17 29.56
N GLN A 214 1.71 0.79 28.93
CA GLN A 214 1.10 0.62 27.60
C GLN A 214 2.18 0.45 26.53
N ALA A 215 3.28 1.21 26.60
CA ALA A 215 4.43 1.03 25.70
C ALA A 215 5.06 -0.36 25.87
N ALA A 216 5.22 -0.82 27.11
CA ALA A 216 5.73 -2.18 27.38
C ALA A 216 4.81 -3.25 26.76
N VAL A 217 3.49 -3.13 26.92
CA VAL A 217 2.50 -4.03 26.29
C VAL A 217 2.59 -3.98 24.76
N PHE A 218 2.71 -2.78 24.19
CA PHE A 218 2.91 -2.61 22.74
C PHE A 218 4.14 -3.38 22.24
N PHE A 219 5.30 -3.17 22.86
CA PHE A 219 6.54 -3.84 22.47
C PHE A 219 6.50 -5.35 22.73
N ALA A 220 5.89 -5.80 23.84
CA ALA A 220 5.75 -7.21 24.15
C ALA A 220 4.93 -7.99 23.10
N VAL A 221 4.02 -7.32 22.38
CA VAL A 221 3.27 -7.91 21.28
C VAL A 221 3.97 -7.70 19.93
N PHE A 222 4.43 -6.47 19.64
CA PHE A 222 5.03 -6.12 18.36
C PHE A 222 6.33 -6.88 18.08
N LEU A 223 7.28 -6.91 19.03
CA LEU A 223 8.61 -7.47 18.79
C LEU A 223 8.59 -8.97 18.44
N PRO A 224 7.89 -9.84 19.22
CA PRO A 224 7.82 -11.24 18.87
C PRO A 224 7.17 -11.48 17.51
N LEU A 225 6.06 -10.79 17.21
CA LEU A 225 5.35 -10.96 15.94
C LEU A 225 6.13 -10.42 14.74
N GLY A 226 6.71 -9.23 14.87
CA GLY A 226 7.32 -8.54 13.74
C GLY A 226 8.75 -8.97 13.42
N LEU A 227 9.51 -9.49 14.39
CA LEU A 227 10.95 -9.70 14.23
C LEU A 227 11.37 -11.17 14.19
N TRP A 228 10.54 -12.11 14.65
CA TRP A 228 10.95 -13.52 14.81
C TRP A 228 11.50 -14.12 13.51
N TYR A 229 10.90 -13.82 12.36
CA TYR A 229 11.36 -14.38 11.08
C TYR A 229 12.72 -13.80 10.65
N SER A 230 12.92 -12.50 10.84
CA SER A 230 14.22 -11.87 10.59
C SER A 230 15.29 -12.42 11.53
N ILE A 231 14.95 -12.67 12.80
CA ILE A 231 15.85 -13.31 13.77
C ILE A 231 16.15 -14.76 13.35
N ARG A 232 15.13 -15.54 12.96
CA ARG A 232 15.31 -16.90 12.44
C ARG A 232 16.30 -16.91 11.26
N ASN A 233 16.06 -16.05 10.28
CA ASN A 233 16.88 -16.03 9.07
C ASN A 233 18.29 -15.53 9.34
N TYR A 234 18.47 -14.62 10.31
CA TYR A 234 19.81 -14.24 10.77
C TYR A 234 20.55 -15.41 11.41
N ILE A 235 19.89 -16.17 12.29
CA ILE A 235 20.49 -17.31 12.98
C ILE A 235 20.81 -18.47 12.02
N LEU A 236 19.86 -18.79 11.13
CA LEU A 236 20.02 -19.97 10.25
C LEU A 236 20.88 -19.72 9.03
N PHE A 237 20.85 -18.51 8.48
CA PHE A 237 21.41 -18.20 7.16
C PHE A 237 22.37 -16.99 7.17
N GLY A 238 22.55 -16.30 8.30
CA GLY A 238 23.33 -15.06 8.36
C GLY A 238 22.68 -13.88 7.61
N GLN A 239 21.38 -13.97 7.28
CA GLN A 239 20.67 -12.90 6.57
C GLN A 239 20.63 -11.64 7.42
N LYS A 240 21.17 -10.53 6.92
CA LYS A 240 21.18 -9.24 7.62
C LYS A 240 19.76 -8.67 7.77
N PHE A 241 19.49 -8.01 8.89
CA PHE A 241 18.25 -7.26 9.06
C PHE A 241 18.09 -6.21 7.97
N GLY A 242 16.87 -6.09 7.41
CA GLY A 242 16.62 -5.18 6.30
C GLY A 242 17.23 -5.62 4.97
N TYR A 243 17.51 -6.92 4.82
CA TYR A 243 17.97 -7.48 3.55
C TYR A 243 16.98 -7.17 2.42
N VAL A 244 17.52 -6.79 1.28
CA VAL A 244 16.83 -6.62 0.01
C VAL A 244 17.57 -7.44 -1.02
N LEU A 245 16.83 -8.12 -1.89
CA LEU A 245 17.39 -8.92 -2.98
C LEU A 245 18.37 -8.08 -3.80
N GLN A 246 19.59 -8.59 -3.97
CA GLN A 246 20.63 -7.89 -4.71
C GLN A 246 20.42 -8.14 -6.21
N ILE A 247 20.24 -7.06 -6.96
CA ILE A 247 20.17 -7.07 -8.42
C ILE A 247 21.56 -6.63 -8.96
N SER A 248 22.03 -7.29 -10.02
CA SER A 248 23.28 -6.93 -10.65
C SER A 248 23.27 -5.50 -11.20
N LEU A 249 24.35 -4.76 -11.03
CA LEU A 249 24.52 -3.44 -11.65
C LEU A 249 24.61 -3.50 -13.19
N THR A 250 24.82 -4.69 -13.76
CA THR A 250 24.76 -4.93 -15.22
C THR A 250 23.36 -5.27 -15.72
N SER A 251 22.38 -5.37 -14.81
CA SER A 251 20.99 -5.60 -15.20
C SER A 251 20.42 -4.43 -15.99
N SER A 252 19.55 -4.71 -16.97
CA SER A 252 18.77 -3.71 -17.70
C SER A 252 17.81 -2.91 -16.79
N LEU A 253 17.53 -3.40 -15.59
CA LEU A 253 16.77 -2.67 -14.58
C LEU A 253 17.57 -1.55 -13.91
N TYR A 254 18.91 -1.50 -14.06
CA TYR A 254 19.76 -0.53 -13.36
C TYR A 254 19.60 0.88 -13.93
N SER A 255 19.07 1.79 -13.12
CA SER A 255 18.87 3.21 -13.45
C SER A 255 19.91 4.15 -12.83
N GLY A 256 20.85 3.60 -12.05
CA GLY A 256 21.86 4.40 -11.30
C GLY A 256 22.96 5.02 -12.18
N ALA A 257 23.02 4.69 -13.47
CA ALA A 257 23.90 5.36 -14.45
C ALA A 257 23.43 6.80 -14.73
N HIS A 258 22.14 7.12 -14.48
CA HIS A 258 21.60 8.46 -14.67
C HIS A 258 21.86 9.35 -13.45
N SER A 259 22.04 10.67 -13.69
CA SER A 259 22.27 11.63 -12.61
C SER A 259 21.07 11.70 -11.65
N PHE A 260 21.32 12.16 -10.41
CA PHE A 260 20.25 12.41 -9.44
C PHE A 260 19.16 13.35 -10.01
N ALA A 261 19.56 14.42 -10.67
CA ALA A 261 18.63 15.36 -11.29
C ALA A 261 17.77 14.69 -12.37
N ALA A 262 18.36 13.85 -13.24
CA ALA A 262 17.62 13.11 -14.25
C ALA A 262 16.60 12.15 -13.63
N ARG A 263 16.97 11.45 -12.54
CA ARG A 263 16.08 10.49 -11.87
C ARG A 263 14.98 11.15 -11.04
N PHE A 264 15.30 12.19 -10.27
CA PHE A 264 14.40 12.75 -9.25
C PHE A 264 13.74 14.07 -9.64
N LEU A 265 14.30 14.84 -10.58
CA LEU A 265 13.77 16.15 -10.97
C LEU A 265 13.20 16.18 -12.40
N SER A 266 13.41 15.13 -13.19
CA SER A 266 12.87 15.05 -14.55
C SER A 266 11.41 14.62 -14.53
N PHE A 267 10.57 15.37 -15.26
CA PHE A 267 9.16 15.03 -15.48
C PHE A 267 8.76 15.35 -16.93
N PRO A 268 9.17 14.53 -17.91
CA PRO A 268 8.90 14.75 -19.31
C PRO A 268 7.42 14.45 -19.65
N LEU A 269 6.54 15.44 -19.50
CA LEU A 269 5.09 15.29 -19.66
C LEU A 269 4.70 14.77 -21.05
N THR A 270 5.38 15.25 -22.10
CA THR A 270 5.11 14.81 -23.48
C THR A 270 5.42 13.32 -23.65
N GLU A 271 6.54 12.86 -23.09
CA GLU A 271 6.94 11.46 -23.15
C GLU A 271 6.00 10.57 -22.33
N LEU A 272 5.59 11.04 -21.16
CA LEU A 272 4.61 10.37 -20.33
C LEU A 272 3.30 10.05 -21.08
N MET A 273 2.83 10.99 -21.91
CA MET A 273 1.58 10.79 -22.68
C MET A 273 1.78 9.93 -23.93
N LYS A 274 2.98 9.93 -24.53
CA LYS A 274 3.30 9.07 -25.68
C LYS A 274 3.54 7.63 -25.27
N SER A 275 4.18 7.41 -24.11
CA SER A 275 4.53 6.10 -23.58
C SER A 275 3.89 5.92 -22.19
N PRO A 276 2.57 5.65 -22.12
CA PRO A 276 1.81 5.67 -20.87
C PRO A 276 2.09 4.47 -19.95
N PHE A 277 2.73 3.43 -20.46
CA PHE A 277 3.07 2.22 -19.68
C PHE A 277 4.51 2.26 -19.20
N CYS A 278 4.77 1.52 -18.11
CA CYS A 278 6.13 1.34 -17.60
C CYS A 278 6.93 0.42 -18.53
N SER A 279 8.19 0.75 -18.72
CA SER A 279 9.16 -0.07 -19.47
C SER A 279 10.39 -0.31 -18.60
N PRO A 280 10.29 -1.18 -17.56
CA PRO A 280 11.39 -1.38 -16.62
C PRO A 280 12.66 -1.91 -17.31
N PHE A 281 12.51 -2.79 -18.28
CA PHE A 281 13.62 -3.32 -19.09
C PHE A 281 13.96 -2.42 -20.30
N GLY A 282 13.13 -1.43 -20.61
CA GLY A 282 13.31 -0.48 -21.71
C GLY A 282 14.06 0.79 -21.33
N GLY A 283 14.56 0.89 -20.09
CA GLY A 283 15.41 1.99 -19.63
C GLY A 283 14.67 3.15 -18.98
N ASP A 284 13.47 2.97 -18.48
CA ASP A 284 12.81 3.98 -17.61
C ASP A 284 13.69 4.26 -16.39
N TYR A 285 13.99 5.54 -16.14
CA TYR A 285 14.87 5.97 -15.03
C TYR A 285 14.28 7.12 -14.19
N ALA A 286 13.31 7.86 -14.72
CA ALA A 286 12.69 9.00 -14.04
C ALA A 286 11.60 8.50 -13.06
N ILE A 287 11.79 8.76 -11.77
CA ILE A 287 11.00 8.15 -10.69
C ILE A 287 9.53 8.55 -10.77
N TRP A 288 9.22 9.84 -10.87
CA TRP A 288 7.84 10.32 -10.75
C TRP A 288 6.96 9.94 -11.94
N PRO A 289 7.41 10.05 -13.22
CA PRO A 289 6.67 9.52 -14.37
C PRO A 289 6.42 8.02 -14.25
N TYR A 290 7.44 7.25 -13.86
CA TYR A 290 7.31 5.81 -13.66
C TYR A 290 6.28 5.48 -12.57
N THR A 291 6.43 6.07 -11.38
CA THR A 291 5.50 5.89 -10.26
C THR A 291 4.06 6.27 -10.64
N LEU A 292 3.88 7.35 -11.42
CA LEU A 292 2.56 7.76 -11.91
C LEU A 292 1.95 6.73 -12.86
N LYS A 293 2.72 6.21 -13.83
CA LYS A 293 2.28 5.12 -14.73
C LYS A 293 1.90 3.87 -13.93
N CYS A 294 2.78 3.41 -13.03
CA CYS A 294 2.55 2.25 -12.18
C CYS A 294 1.31 2.39 -11.28
N SER A 295 0.99 3.61 -10.84
CA SER A 295 -0.16 3.82 -9.94
C SER A 295 -1.50 3.49 -10.59
N VAL A 296 -1.58 3.51 -11.94
CA VAL A 296 -2.82 3.22 -12.68
C VAL A 296 -2.73 2.00 -13.57
N PHE A 297 -1.52 1.57 -13.99
CA PHE A 297 -1.35 0.42 -14.89
C PHE A 297 -0.47 -0.71 -14.29
N GLY A 298 0.12 -0.50 -13.11
CA GLY A 298 1.18 -1.37 -12.63
C GLY A 298 2.41 -1.32 -13.55
N GLU A 299 3.22 -2.35 -13.52
CA GLU A 299 4.35 -2.56 -14.46
C GLU A 299 3.91 -3.31 -15.73
N PHE A 300 2.64 -3.15 -16.15
CA PHE A 300 2.03 -3.96 -17.20
C PHE A 300 1.74 -3.14 -18.45
N ASP A 301 1.83 -3.80 -19.61
CA ASP A 301 1.48 -3.25 -20.90
C ASP A 301 0.00 -3.53 -21.24
N PHE A 302 -0.69 -2.49 -21.68
CA PHE A 302 -2.07 -2.50 -22.16
C PHE A 302 -2.18 -1.88 -23.55
N SER A 303 -1.15 -2.02 -24.37
CA SER A 303 -1.05 -1.39 -25.71
C SER A 303 -2.23 -1.71 -26.64
N GLY A 304 -2.94 -2.83 -26.40
CA GLY A 304 -4.18 -3.18 -27.11
C GLY A 304 -5.46 -2.48 -26.63
N ALA A 305 -5.39 -1.71 -25.52
CA ALA A 305 -6.56 -1.05 -24.96
C ALA A 305 -6.87 0.28 -25.67
N ASN A 306 -8.06 0.83 -25.41
CA ASN A 306 -8.51 2.08 -25.99
C ASN A 306 -7.63 3.28 -25.56
N ALA A 307 -6.96 3.92 -26.52
CA ALA A 307 -6.02 5.03 -26.28
C ALA A 307 -6.66 6.22 -25.56
N LEU A 308 -7.94 6.52 -25.82
CA LEU A 308 -8.67 7.57 -25.11
C LEU A 308 -8.82 7.25 -23.62
N LEU A 309 -9.21 6.02 -23.28
CA LEU A 309 -9.35 5.60 -21.88
C LEU A 309 -8.00 5.62 -21.16
N ILE A 310 -6.93 5.18 -21.81
CA ILE A 310 -5.55 5.27 -21.27
C ILE A 310 -5.20 6.71 -20.93
N SER A 311 -5.39 7.63 -21.89
CA SER A 311 -5.06 9.05 -21.72
C SER A 311 -5.92 9.72 -20.64
N LEU A 312 -7.23 9.42 -20.61
CA LEU A 312 -8.16 9.96 -19.61
C LEU A 312 -7.81 9.47 -18.20
N LEU A 313 -7.50 8.18 -18.05
CA LEU A 313 -7.16 7.59 -16.76
C LEU A 313 -5.83 8.17 -16.22
N LEU A 314 -4.80 8.22 -17.05
CA LEU A 314 -3.49 8.74 -16.66
C LEU A 314 -3.57 10.25 -16.32
N SER A 315 -4.24 11.05 -17.18
CA SER A 315 -4.39 12.49 -16.97
C SER A 315 -5.22 12.81 -15.73
N SER A 316 -6.37 12.14 -15.55
CA SER A 316 -7.22 12.37 -14.38
C SER A 316 -6.50 11.99 -13.08
N ASN A 317 -5.73 10.91 -13.07
CA ASN A 317 -4.89 10.53 -11.93
C ASN A 317 -3.82 11.59 -11.63
N PHE A 318 -3.13 12.08 -12.67
CA PHE A 318 -2.13 13.16 -12.51
C PHE A 318 -2.73 14.41 -11.86
N PHE A 319 -3.89 14.87 -12.34
CA PHE A 319 -4.56 16.03 -11.75
C PHE A 319 -5.10 15.75 -10.35
N LEU A 320 -5.58 14.54 -10.07
CA LEU A 320 -6.00 14.15 -8.70
C LEU A 320 -4.81 14.20 -7.73
N ILE A 321 -3.61 13.80 -8.14
CA ILE A 321 -2.41 13.93 -7.30
C ILE A 321 -2.13 15.41 -7.00
N ILE A 322 -2.17 16.30 -8.00
CA ILE A 322 -1.97 17.73 -7.80
C ILE A 322 -3.02 18.29 -6.83
N VAL A 323 -4.29 17.96 -7.04
CA VAL A 323 -5.39 18.39 -6.18
C VAL A 323 -5.23 17.83 -4.76
N SER A 324 -4.78 16.59 -4.60
CA SER A 324 -4.56 16.00 -3.28
C SER A 324 -3.44 16.69 -2.50
N LEU A 325 -2.36 17.07 -3.17
CA LEU A 325 -1.26 17.85 -2.57
C LEU A 325 -1.73 19.26 -2.16
N ALA A 326 -2.52 19.93 -2.99
CA ALA A 326 -3.11 21.22 -2.66
C ALA A 326 -4.12 21.13 -1.51
N ALA A 327 -4.95 20.07 -1.48
CA ALA A 327 -5.88 19.77 -0.38
C ALA A 327 -5.14 19.46 0.93
N MET A 328 -4.04 18.72 0.85
CA MET A 328 -3.15 18.46 1.99
C MET A 328 -2.60 19.77 2.55
N ALA A 329 -2.05 20.65 1.70
CA ALA A 329 -1.55 21.96 2.12
C ALA A 329 -2.67 22.83 2.75
N ALA A 330 -3.85 22.89 2.13
CA ALA A 330 -5.00 23.59 2.68
C ALA A 330 -5.44 23.03 4.05
N THR A 331 -5.47 21.70 4.19
CA THR A 331 -5.81 21.03 5.46
C THR A 331 -4.79 21.36 6.56
N MET A 332 -3.51 21.39 6.25
CA MET A 332 -2.48 21.71 7.24
C MET A 332 -2.48 23.18 7.63
N ILE A 333 -2.75 24.11 6.70
CA ILE A 333 -2.61 25.54 6.91
C ILE A 333 -3.92 26.20 7.33
N LYS A 334 -5.04 25.89 6.63
CA LYS A 334 -6.32 26.60 6.77
C LYS A 334 -7.33 25.91 7.67
N PHE A 335 -7.55 24.59 7.51
CA PHE A 335 -8.65 23.87 8.19
C PHE A 335 -8.32 23.56 9.65
N LYS A 336 -8.36 24.61 10.51
CA LYS A 336 -8.01 24.49 11.94
C LYS A 336 -9.07 23.76 12.77
N ASP A 337 -10.27 23.64 12.26
CA ASP A 337 -11.39 22.88 12.80
C ASP A 337 -11.18 21.35 12.67
N VAL A 338 -10.37 20.89 11.72
CA VAL A 338 -9.91 19.50 11.68
C VAL A 338 -8.91 19.25 12.82
N PRO A 339 -9.12 18.24 13.68
CA PRO A 339 -8.24 17.97 14.81
C PRO A 339 -6.77 17.86 14.41
N LEU A 340 -5.88 18.48 15.16
CA LEU A 340 -4.44 18.51 14.85
C LEU A 340 -3.86 17.09 14.75
N PHE A 341 -4.28 16.19 15.65
CA PHE A 341 -3.85 14.78 15.60
C PHE A 341 -4.20 14.14 14.26
N SER A 342 -5.43 14.31 13.76
CA SER A 342 -5.90 13.76 12.50
C SER A 342 -5.09 14.28 11.31
N ARG A 343 -4.83 15.61 11.28
CA ARG A 343 -3.99 16.25 10.26
C ARG A 343 -2.57 15.66 10.27
N LEU A 344 -1.97 15.58 11.47
CA LEU A 344 -0.60 15.06 11.62
C LEU A 344 -0.50 13.56 11.33
N LEU A 345 -1.50 12.76 11.67
CA LEU A 345 -1.53 11.31 11.35
C LEU A 345 -1.52 11.10 9.84
N LEU A 346 -2.41 11.79 9.09
CA LEU A 346 -2.49 11.68 7.65
C LEU A 346 -1.24 12.23 6.95
N PHE A 347 -0.82 13.44 7.31
CA PHE A 347 0.37 14.08 6.74
C PHE A 347 1.65 13.32 7.09
N GLY A 348 1.82 12.92 8.35
CA GLY A 348 2.97 12.15 8.81
C GLY A 348 3.08 10.80 8.11
N THR A 349 1.95 10.11 7.89
CA THR A 349 1.91 8.87 7.10
C THR A 349 2.39 9.13 5.66
N TRP A 350 1.84 10.15 5.00
CA TRP A 350 2.26 10.53 3.65
C TRP A 350 3.76 10.85 3.59
N LEU A 351 4.24 11.68 4.53
CA LEU A 351 5.63 12.11 4.58
C LEU A 351 6.59 10.92 4.80
N VAL A 352 6.29 10.06 5.77
CA VAL A 352 7.12 8.88 6.09
C VAL A 352 7.20 7.94 4.89
N MET A 353 6.08 7.69 4.20
CA MET A 353 6.07 6.86 2.99
C MET A 353 6.91 7.48 1.88
N MET A 354 6.81 8.80 1.64
CA MET A 354 7.59 9.51 0.62
C MET A 354 9.08 9.51 0.95
N VAL A 355 9.47 9.81 2.20
CA VAL A 355 10.87 9.77 2.65
C VAL A 355 11.45 8.35 2.53
N SER A 356 10.70 7.34 2.94
CA SER A 356 11.09 5.94 2.81
C SER A 356 11.31 5.56 1.34
N PHE A 357 10.39 5.95 0.45
CA PHE A 357 10.47 5.68 -0.98
C PHE A 357 11.66 6.36 -1.66
N ILE A 358 11.87 7.64 -1.37
CA ILE A 358 13.03 8.38 -1.89
C ILE A 358 14.33 7.73 -1.41
N SER A 359 14.42 7.44 -0.11
CA SER A 359 15.59 6.78 0.48
C SER A 359 15.86 5.41 -0.14
N PHE A 360 14.80 4.63 -0.40
CA PHE A 360 14.88 3.33 -1.05
C PHE A 360 15.42 3.45 -2.48
N ASN A 361 14.90 4.39 -3.27
CA ASN A 361 15.34 4.64 -4.64
C ASN A 361 16.75 5.24 -4.75
N VAL A 362 17.21 5.99 -3.74
CA VAL A 362 18.61 6.44 -3.66
C VAL A 362 19.53 5.27 -3.40
N LYS A 363 19.17 4.40 -2.45
CA LYS A 363 19.98 3.26 -2.05
C LYS A 363 20.00 2.13 -3.07
N TYR A 364 18.86 1.89 -3.73
CA TYR A 364 18.64 0.81 -4.70
C TYR A 364 18.13 1.41 -6.03
N PRO A 365 19.04 1.89 -6.89
CA PRO A 365 18.69 2.61 -8.11
C PRO A 365 18.31 1.64 -9.26
N PHE A 366 17.16 1.01 -9.15
CA PHE A 366 16.64 0.09 -10.16
C PHE A 366 15.22 0.49 -10.58
N ALA A 367 14.82 0.17 -11.81
CA ALA A 367 13.48 0.49 -12.31
C ALA A 367 12.37 -0.12 -11.42
N CYS A 368 12.50 -1.37 -11.03
CA CYS A 368 11.53 -2.06 -10.16
C CYS A 368 11.36 -1.43 -8.77
N THR A 369 12.31 -0.58 -8.30
CA THR A 369 12.17 0.14 -7.02
C THR A 369 11.33 1.40 -7.13
N MET A 370 11.03 1.86 -8.36
CA MET A 370 10.20 3.04 -8.63
C MET A 370 8.69 2.75 -8.64
N ASP A 371 8.29 1.49 -8.42
CA ASP A 371 6.90 1.06 -8.45
C ASP A 371 6.07 1.71 -7.34
N PHE A 372 4.86 2.15 -7.70
CA PHE A 372 3.90 2.77 -6.80
C PHE A 372 3.46 1.86 -5.64
N ARG A 373 3.55 0.52 -5.80
CA ARG A 373 3.20 -0.45 -4.75
C ARG A 373 3.94 -0.21 -3.42
N TYR A 374 5.09 0.46 -3.45
CA TYR A 374 5.86 0.78 -2.23
C TYR A 374 5.28 1.96 -1.44
N ILE A 375 4.41 2.78 -2.06
CA ILE A 375 3.83 3.98 -1.44
C ILE A 375 2.30 4.03 -1.50
N VAL A 376 1.63 2.91 -1.71
CA VAL A 376 0.15 2.83 -1.82
C VAL A 376 -0.60 3.55 -0.69
N PRO A 377 -0.14 3.56 0.59
CA PRO A 377 -0.79 4.35 1.64
C PRO A 377 -0.90 5.85 1.32
N THR A 378 -0.06 6.40 0.42
CA THR A 378 -0.16 7.81 -0.01
C THR A 378 -1.41 8.09 -0.84
N ALA A 379 -1.91 7.12 -1.62
CA ALA A 379 -3.20 7.24 -2.31
C ALA A 379 -4.37 7.34 -1.31
N ILE A 380 -4.31 6.59 -0.21
CA ILE A 380 -5.35 6.61 0.83
C ILE A 380 -5.34 7.95 1.57
N THR A 381 -4.16 8.42 1.98
CA THR A 381 -4.04 9.73 2.65
C THR A 381 -4.39 10.89 1.70
N GLY A 382 -3.99 10.80 0.42
CA GLY A 382 -4.36 11.76 -0.62
C GLY A 382 -5.87 11.83 -0.84
N ALA A 383 -6.53 10.68 -0.92
CA ALA A 383 -7.99 10.59 -1.01
C ALA A 383 -8.67 11.18 0.24
N ALA A 384 -8.11 10.94 1.45
CA ALA A 384 -8.62 11.53 2.69
C ALA A 384 -8.52 13.07 2.67
N PHE A 385 -7.41 13.65 2.20
CA PHE A 385 -7.27 15.10 2.07
C PHE A 385 -8.27 15.70 1.06
N ILE A 386 -8.51 15.03 -0.08
CA ILE A 386 -9.57 15.43 -1.02
C ILE A 386 -10.94 15.35 -0.34
N GLY A 387 -11.21 14.31 0.43
CA GLY A 387 -12.44 14.17 1.20
C GLY A 387 -12.65 15.31 2.20
N ILE A 388 -11.62 15.62 3.00
CA ILE A 388 -11.65 16.73 3.97
C ILE A 388 -11.93 18.07 3.25
N LEU A 389 -11.27 18.32 2.11
CA LEU A 389 -11.50 19.51 1.31
C LEU A 389 -12.98 19.67 0.91
N GLN A 390 -13.70 18.57 0.64
CA GLN A 390 -15.12 18.63 0.24
C GLN A 390 -16.03 19.16 1.36
N SER A 391 -15.64 18.97 2.62
CA SER A 391 -16.43 19.35 3.78
C SER A 391 -15.97 20.69 4.42
N HIS A 392 -14.73 21.13 4.14
CA HIS A 392 -14.11 22.31 4.77
C HIS A 392 -13.74 23.37 3.74
N ARG A 393 -14.77 24.01 3.13
CA ARG A 393 -14.57 25.09 2.17
C ARG A 393 -14.64 26.43 2.89
N GLN A 394 -13.60 27.26 2.79
CA GLN A 394 -13.50 28.50 3.55
C GLN A 394 -13.34 29.76 2.69
N ASP A 395 -12.93 29.60 1.43
CA ASP A 395 -12.68 30.72 0.51
C ASP A 395 -12.81 30.27 -0.97
N ARG A 396 -12.74 31.26 -1.88
CA ARG A 396 -12.84 31.02 -3.33
C ARG A 396 -11.79 30.04 -3.86
N PHE A 397 -10.60 29.99 -3.24
CA PHE A 397 -9.55 29.06 -3.65
C PHE A 397 -9.92 27.62 -3.31
N THR A 398 -10.34 27.37 -2.06
CA THR A 398 -10.77 26.04 -1.62
C THR A 398 -12.06 25.59 -2.31
N ASP A 399 -12.96 26.52 -2.67
CA ASP A 399 -14.14 26.20 -3.50
C ASP A 399 -13.74 25.77 -4.91
N GLY A 400 -12.88 26.52 -5.59
CA GLY A 400 -12.36 26.18 -6.91
C GLY A 400 -11.61 24.84 -6.92
N LEU A 401 -10.80 24.59 -5.88
CA LEU A 401 -10.08 23.35 -5.71
C LEU A 401 -11.04 22.16 -5.49
N ALA A 402 -12.12 22.34 -4.71
CA ALA A 402 -13.13 21.32 -4.48
C ALA A 402 -13.95 21.01 -5.75
N ILE A 403 -14.25 22.02 -6.59
CA ILE A 403 -14.89 21.81 -7.90
C ILE A 403 -13.96 20.99 -8.82
N SER A 404 -12.68 21.34 -8.87
CA SER A 404 -11.67 20.60 -9.63
C SER A 404 -11.55 19.15 -9.15
N ALA A 405 -11.53 18.95 -7.81
CA ALA A 405 -11.52 17.62 -7.20
C ALA A 405 -12.73 16.78 -7.65
N ASN A 406 -13.93 17.37 -7.69
CA ASN A 406 -15.15 16.69 -8.14
C ASN A 406 -15.05 16.25 -9.61
N ALA A 407 -14.63 17.17 -10.49
CA ALA A 407 -14.50 16.91 -11.92
C ALA A 407 -13.47 15.80 -12.19
N PHE A 408 -12.27 15.89 -11.60
CA PHE A 408 -11.23 14.89 -11.80
C PHE A 408 -11.57 13.55 -11.10
N THR A 409 -12.23 13.55 -9.95
CA THR A 409 -12.71 12.31 -9.33
C THR A 409 -13.74 11.61 -10.21
N ALA A 410 -14.72 12.35 -10.75
CA ALA A 410 -15.72 11.77 -11.66
C ALA A 410 -15.06 11.19 -12.92
N LEU A 411 -14.16 11.95 -13.55
CA LEU A 411 -13.43 11.49 -14.74
C LEU A 411 -12.57 10.26 -14.45
N PHE A 412 -11.85 10.27 -13.33
CA PHE A 412 -11.02 9.16 -12.89
C PHE A 412 -11.83 7.89 -12.63
N VAL A 413 -12.95 8.01 -11.91
CA VAL A 413 -13.82 6.88 -11.59
C VAL A 413 -14.40 6.27 -12.86
N ILE A 414 -14.92 7.11 -13.78
CA ILE A 414 -15.49 6.65 -15.05
C ILE A 414 -14.42 6.00 -15.91
N ALA A 415 -13.25 6.66 -16.08
CA ALA A 415 -12.16 6.14 -16.90
C ALA A 415 -11.60 4.83 -16.33
N SER A 416 -11.42 4.75 -15.01
CA SER A 416 -10.95 3.53 -14.34
C SER A 416 -11.95 2.38 -14.47
N ALA A 417 -13.23 2.64 -14.20
CA ALA A 417 -14.27 1.63 -14.35
C ALA A 417 -14.37 1.14 -15.81
N ALA A 418 -14.45 2.06 -16.77
CA ALA A 418 -14.55 1.71 -18.19
C ALA A 418 -13.32 0.92 -18.65
N PHE A 419 -12.11 1.35 -18.26
CA PHE A 419 -10.87 0.69 -18.65
C PHE A 419 -10.79 -0.75 -18.11
N TYR A 420 -11.02 -0.95 -16.81
CA TYR A 420 -10.84 -2.24 -16.15
C TYR A 420 -12.05 -3.19 -16.24
N ILE A 421 -13.24 -2.71 -16.68
CA ILE A 421 -14.38 -3.58 -16.98
C ILE A 421 -14.28 -4.13 -18.42
N VAL A 422 -13.74 -3.35 -19.36
CA VAL A 422 -13.61 -3.76 -20.77
C VAL A 422 -12.42 -4.72 -21.01
N LEU A 423 -11.40 -4.67 -20.13
CA LEU A 423 -10.30 -5.63 -20.12
C LEU A 423 -10.76 -7.03 -19.72
#